data_1551ad983149d3c99283bdd60e5838bf
#
_entry.id   1551ad983149d3c99283bdd60e5838bf
#
_cell.length_a   1.000
_cell.length_b   1.000
_cell.length_c   1.000
_cell.angle_alpha   90.00
_cell.angle_beta   90.00
_cell.angle_gamma   90.00
#
_symmetry.space_group_name_H-M   'P 1'
#
loop_
_entity.id
_entity.type
_entity.pdbx_description
1 polymer ?
#
loop_
_entity_poly.entity_id
_entity_poly.type
_entity_poly.pdbx_seq_one_letter_code
_entity_poly.pdbx_strand_id
1 'polypeptide(L)'
;MAATYPEAARVFEEADDALGFSISEVAWEGPEDQLVLTKNAQPAMLVHCTAVYRVIESRLGEVGIAAGHSLGEFSAYVAAGTLDFASAVRTVRLRGELMYRAGVERPGSMAAVIGLDDLIVTSVCARASSEVGVCVPANFNSSGQVVISGDVAEVERAMDLAIEMGAKRVVKLAVSGAFHSPLMAPAAKEFKAWLKKLSFKDPSFPVVANVTAEPVSTGAAARALLVRQLTTPVQWAASVQRMAACGADRFLEIGPGSVLRGLNRRIVKRIPCGSLGEPEDLEVWEPEGAENLKRSRMSEGATNERA
;
A
#
# COMPACT_ATOMS: atom_id res chain seq x y z
N MET A 1 -9.57 -15.76 -7.07
CA MET A 1 -8.96 -14.97 -8.17
C MET A 1 -8.27 -15.90 -9.20
N ALA A 2 -7.21 -16.61 -8.84
CA ALA A 2 -6.48 -17.50 -9.78
C ALA A 2 -7.32 -18.65 -10.35
N ALA A 3 -8.26 -19.20 -9.60
CA ALA A 3 -9.18 -20.25 -10.10
C ALA A 3 -10.18 -19.76 -11.16
N THR A 4 -10.45 -18.46 -11.21
CA THR A 4 -11.47 -17.87 -12.08
C THR A 4 -10.85 -17.21 -13.32
N TYR A 5 -9.68 -16.58 -13.15
CA TYR A 5 -9.05 -15.77 -14.19
C TYR A 5 -7.65 -16.29 -14.54
N PRO A 6 -7.43 -16.75 -15.80
CA PRO A 6 -6.11 -17.25 -16.24
C PRO A 6 -4.99 -16.20 -16.14
N GLU A 7 -5.32 -14.91 -16.30
CA GLU A 7 -4.38 -13.81 -16.14
C GLU A 7 -3.88 -13.73 -14.69
N ALA A 8 -4.77 -13.93 -13.73
CA ALA A 8 -4.43 -13.95 -12.31
C ALA A 8 -3.58 -15.19 -11.97
N ALA A 9 -3.94 -16.37 -12.48
CA ALA A 9 -3.16 -17.61 -12.28
C ALA A 9 -1.71 -17.44 -12.69
N ARG A 10 -1.46 -16.87 -13.87
CA ARG A 10 -0.09 -16.59 -14.37
C ARG A 10 0.71 -15.66 -13.47
N VAL A 11 0.06 -14.69 -12.82
CA VAL A 11 0.75 -13.80 -11.87
C VAL A 11 1.23 -14.57 -10.63
N PHE A 12 0.44 -15.50 -10.12
CA PHE A 12 0.87 -16.36 -9.01
C PHE A 12 2.01 -17.31 -9.41
N GLU A 13 1.93 -17.92 -10.59
CA GLU A 13 3.00 -18.78 -11.14
C GLU A 13 4.31 -17.98 -11.30
N GLU A 14 4.26 -16.79 -11.90
CA GLU A 14 5.43 -15.91 -12.07
C GLU A 14 6.02 -15.51 -10.72
N ALA A 15 5.18 -15.29 -9.70
CA ALA A 15 5.64 -14.95 -8.36
C ALA A 15 6.36 -16.11 -7.69
N ASP A 16 5.82 -17.32 -7.77
CA ASP A 16 6.42 -18.53 -7.22
C ASP A 16 7.78 -18.83 -7.90
N ASP A 17 7.84 -18.72 -9.22
CA ASP A 17 9.09 -18.85 -9.98
C ASP A 17 10.12 -17.78 -9.57
N ALA A 18 9.68 -16.52 -9.41
CA ALA A 18 10.55 -15.42 -9.01
C ALA A 18 11.13 -15.59 -7.60
N LEU A 19 10.38 -16.19 -6.70
CA LEU A 19 10.77 -16.41 -5.30
C LEU A 19 11.54 -17.73 -5.10
N GLY A 20 11.33 -18.72 -5.97
CA GLY A 20 11.85 -20.08 -5.82
C GLY A 20 11.15 -20.89 -4.73
N PHE A 21 9.97 -20.47 -4.32
CA PHE A 21 9.06 -21.19 -3.42
C PHE A 21 7.62 -20.72 -3.67
N SER A 22 6.61 -21.55 -3.28
CA SER A 22 5.20 -21.27 -3.51
C SER A 22 4.63 -20.26 -2.50
N ILE A 23 4.69 -18.96 -2.81
CA ILE A 23 3.96 -17.94 -2.05
C ILE A 23 2.44 -18.10 -2.25
N SER A 24 2.03 -18.64 -3.40
CA SER A 24 0.65 -18.99 -3.68
C SER A 24 0.10 -20.00 -2.68
N GLU A 25 0.83 -21.09 -2.39
CA GLU A 25 0.44 -22.09 -1.39
C GLU A 25 0.29 -21.44 0.00
N VAL A 26 1.26 -20.62 0.42
CA VAL A 26 1.17 -19.88 1.69
C VAL A 26 -0.06 -18.96 1.72
N ALA A 27 -0.41 -18.33 0.60
CA ALA A 27 -1.55 -17.41 0.53
C ALA A 27 -2.91 -18.14 0.57
N TRP A 28 -3.01 -19.33 0.00
CA TRP A 28 -4.29 -20.08 -0.14
C TRP A 28 -4.51 -21.11 0.95
N GLU A 29 -3.46 -21.80 1.35
CA GLU A 29 -3.54 -22.93 2.28
C GLU A 29 -3.00 -22.60 3.67
N GLY A 30 -2.23 -21.51 3.76
CA GLY A 30 -1.65 -21.08 5.03
C GLY A 30 -0.39 -21.88 5.44
N PRO A 31 -0.17 -22.13 6.72
CA PRO A 31 -1.03 -21.73 7.85
C PRO A 31 -1.06 -20.20 8.07
N GLU A 32 -2.12 -19.69 8.70
CA GLU A 32 -2.35 -18.25 8.88
C GLU A 32 -1.19 -17.55 9.63
N ASP A 33 -0.61 -18.22 10.62
CA ASP A 33 0.54 -17.69 11.37
C ASP A 33 1.79 -17.47 10.51
N GLN A 34 1.93 -18.21 9.40
CA GLN A 34 2.98 -17.97 8.40
C GLN A 34 2.61 -16.83 7.46
N LEU A 35 1.36 -16.75 7.01
CA LEU A 35 0.90 -15.71 6.10
C LEU A 35 0.99 -14.31 6.73
N VAL A 36 0.64 -14.16 8.01
CA VAL A 36 0.67 -12.86 8.72
C VAL A 36 2.08 -12.34 8.98
N LEU A 37 3.12 -13.19 8.89
CA LEU A 37 4.50 -12.71 8.99
C LEU A 37 4.79 -11.71 7.87
N THR A 38 5.33 -10.55 8.23
CA THR A 38 5.53 -9.46 7.26
C THR A 38 6.36 -9.87 6.05
N LYS A 39 7.27 -10.83 6.20
CA LYS A 39 8.07 -11.40 5.10
C LYS A 39 7.26 -12.21 4.08
N ASN A 40 6.09 -12.73 4.45
CA ASN A 40 5.17 -13.47 3.59
C ASN A 40 3.98 -12.59 3.19
N ALA A 41 3.41 -11.83 4.13
CA ALA A 41 2.28 -10.95 3.88
C ALA A 41 2.57 -9.92 2.77
N GLN A 42 3.79 -9.35 2.75
CA GLN A 42 4.14 -8.36 1.74
C GLN A 42 4.16 -8.92 0.31
N PRO A 43 4.87 -10.00 -0.01
CA PRO A 43 4.80 -10.57 -1.36
C PRO A 43 3.41 -11.10 -1.70
N ALA A 44 2.71 -11.78 -0.79
CA ALA A 44 1.34 -12.25 -1.04
C ALA A 44 0.39 -11.11 -1.42
N MET A 45 0.46 -9.99 -0.72
CA MET A 45 -0.33 -8.79 -1.00
C MET A 45 0.03 -8.18 -2.38
N LEU A 46 1.32 -8.04 -2.70
CA LEU A 46 1.76 -7.53 -4.00
C LEU A 46 1.25 -8.41 -5.14
N VAL A 47 1.38 -9.74 -4.99
CA VAL A 47 0.94 -10.73 -5.98
C VAL A 47 -0.56 -10.62 -6.19
N HIS A 48 -1.34 -10.60 -5.13
CA HIS A 48 -2.80 -10.48 -5.21
C HIS A 48 -3.24 -9.17 -5.89
N CYS A 49 -2.68 -8.02 -5.46
CA CYS A 49 -2.99 -6.74 -6.09
C CYS A 49 -2.62 -6.72 -7.58
N THR A 50 -1.47 -7.29 -7.94
CA THR A 50 -1.05 -7.38 -9.34
C THR A 50 -1.96 -8.31 -10.14
N ALA A 51 -2.39 -9.44 -9.56
CA ALA A 51 -3.32 -10.38 -10.19
C ALA A 51 -4.66 -9.69 -10.51
N VAL A 52 -5.24 -8.99 -9.54
CA VAL A 52 -6.47 -8.19 -9.76
C VAL A 52 -6.25 -7.14 -10.85
N TYR A 53 -5.15 -6.39 -10.76
CA TYR A 53 -4.83 -5.35 -11.75
C TYR A 53 -4.72 -5.91 -13.17
N ARG A 54 -4.03 -7.03 -13.37
CA ARG A 54 -3.88 -7.69 -14.69
C ARG A 54 -5.21 -8.13 -15.29
N VAL A 55 -6.15 -8.58 -14.48
CA VAL A 55 -7.49 -8.97 -14.94
C VAL A 55 -8.29 -7.76 -15.45
N ILE A 56 -8.11 -6.58 -14.82
CA ILE A 56 -8.93 -5.41 -15.14
C ILE A 56 -8.21 -4.36 -16.00
N GLU A 57 -6.90 -4.48 -16.21
CA GLU A 57 -6.04 -3.46 -16.84
C GLU A 57 -6.63 -2.95 -18.18
N SER A 58 -7.07 -3.87 -19.05
CA SER A 58 -7.68 -3.53 -20.34
C SER A 58 -9.04 -2.84 -20.24
N ARG A 59 -9.66 -2.86 -19.06
CA ARG A 59 -10.98 -2.30 -18.78
C ARG A 59 -10.92 -0.98 -17.99
N LEU A 60 -9.77 -0.64 -17.41
CA LEU A 60 -9.64 0.53 -16.52
C LEU A 60 -9.76 1.88 -17.24
N GLY A 61 -9.50 1.94 -18.54
CA GLY A 61 -9.32 3.20 -19.23
C GLY A 61 -8.03 3.90 -18.81
N GLU A 62 -7.97 5.23 -18.91
CA GLU A 62 -6.77 6.01 -18.55
C GLU A 62 -6.62 6.12 -17.03
N VAL A 63 -5.45 5.72 -16.52
CA VAL A 63 -5.08 5.91 -15.14
C VAL A 63 -4.33 7.24 -15.00
N GLY A 64 -4.98 8.25 -14.42
CA GLY A 64 -4.39 9.58 -14.27
C GLY A 64 -3.32 9.66 -13.18
N ILE A 65 -3.47 8.90 -12.08
CA ILE A 65 -2.56 8.91 -10.92
C ILE A 65 -2.81 7.68 -10.05
N ALA A 66 -1.77 7.18 -9.39
CA ALA A 66 -1.89 6.08 -8.44
C ALA A 66 -1.19 6.40 -7.11
N ALA A 67 -1.54 5.65 -6.09
CA ALA A 67 -0.85 5.59 -4.81
C ALA A 67 -1.03 4.21 -4.19
N GLY A 68 -0.21 3.88 -3.19
CA GLY A 68 -0.40 2.68 -2.39
C GLY A 68 0.13 2.88 -0.98
N HIS A 69 -0.52 2.32 0.02
CA HIS A 69 -0.14 2.47 1.41
C HIS A 69 1.01 1.52 1.76
N SER A 70 2.15 2.04 2.19
CA SER A 70 3.34 1.27 2.56
C SER A 70 3.75 0.27 1.46
N LEU A 71 3.46 -1.02 1.63
CA LEU A 71 3.67 -2.03 0.59
C LEU A 71 2.97 -1.69 -0.72
N GLY A 72 1.75 -1.17 -0.65
CA GLY A 72 0.96 -0.82 -1.83
C GLY A 72 1.63 0.17 -2.77
N GLU A 73 2.61 0.96 -2.31
CA GLU A 73 3.41 1.83 -3.18
C GLU A 73 4.21 1.02 -4.21
N PHE A 74 4.68 -0.19 -3.84
CA PHE A 74 5.31 -1.12 -4.79
C PHE A 74 4.31 -1.64 -5.82
N SER A 75 3.08 -1.98 -5.41
CA SER A 75 2.01 -2.38 -6.33
C SER A 75 1.69 -1.27 -7.33
N ALA A 76 1.65 -0.02 -6.87
CA ALA A 76 1.46 1.14 -7.75
C ALA A 76 2.61 1.32 -8.74
N TYR A 77 3.87 1.13 -8.33
CA TYR A 77 5.01 1.18 -9.24
C TYR A 77 5.06 0.01 -10.22
N VAL A 78 4.57 -1.17 -9.86
CA VAL A 78 4.40 -2.30 -10.79
C VAL A 78 3.33 -1.95 -11.83
N ALA A 79 2.17 -1.46 -11.41
CA ALA A 79 1.10 -1.04 -12.31
C ALA A 79 1.55 0.08 -13.26
N ALA A 80 2.36 1.02 -12.80
CA ALA A 80 2.93 2.10 -13.60
C ALA A 80 4.12 1.67 -14.49
N GLY A 81 4.52 0.38 -14.47
CA GLY A 81 5.64 -0.13 -15.26
C GLY A 81 7.03 0.34 -14.81
N THR A 82 7.12 0.97 -13.63
CA THR A 82 8.38 1.48 -13.05
C THR A 82 9.32 0.35 -12.63
N LEU A 83 8.77 -0.68 -12.03
CA LEU A 83 9.49 -1.89 -11.60
C LEU A 83 8.82 -3.10 -12.23
N ASP A 84 9.59 -4.00 -12.82
CA ASP A 84 9.04 -5.27 -13.31
C ASP A 84 8.55 -6.14 -12.16
N PHE A 85 7.53 -6.95 -12.43
CA PHE A 85 6.82 -7.70 -11.40
C PHE A 85 7.74 -8.69 -10.67
N ALA A 86 8.55 -9.46 -11.37
CA ALA A 86 9.44 -10.44 -10.76
C ALA A 86 10.48 -9.78 -9.85
N SER A 87 11.03 -8.63 -10.26
CA SER A 87 11.91 -7.82 -9.41
C SER A 87 11.18 -7.23 -8.21
N ALA A 88 9.93 -6.79 -8.38
CA ALA A 88 9.10 -6.26 -7.30
C ALA A 88 8.80 -7.33 -6.25
N VAL A 89 8.41 -8.54 -6.65
CA VAL A 89 8.13 -9.67 -5.75
C VAL A 89 9.36 -10.01 -4.91
N ARG A 90 10.54 -10.17 -5.53
CA ARG A 90 11.81 -10.40 -4.80
C ARG A 90 12.15 -9.23 -3.86
N THR A 91 11.86 -8.02 -4.29
CA THR A 91 12.14 -6.81 -3.51
C THR A 91 11.27 -6.71 -2.26
N VAL A 92 9.98 -6.94 -2.39
CA VAL A 92 9.08 -6.87 -1.23
C VAL A 92 9.26 -8.07 -0.29
N ARG A 93 9.69 -9.23 -0.82
CA ARG A 93 10.13 -10.36 0.00
C ARG A 93 11.33 -9.96 0.87
N LEU A 94 12.38 -9.43 0.25
CA LEU A 94 13.56 -8.95 0.99
C LEU A 94 13.18 -7.82 1.97
N ARG A 95 12.33 -6.87 1.55
CA ARG A 95 11.84 -5.80 2.44
C ARG A 95 11.18 -6.39 3.69
N GLY A 96 10.30 -7.35 3.52
CA GLY A 96 9.62 -8.04 4.63
C GLY A 96 10.61 -8.78 5.54
N GLU A 97 11.61 -9.46 4.99
CA GLU A 97 12.65 -10.15 5.76
C GLU A 97 13.51 -9.17 6.56
N LEU A 98 13.95 -8.06 5.94
CA LEU A 98 14.73 -7.03 6.61
C LEU A 98 13.95 -6.35 7.75
N MET A 99 12.68 -6.04 7.52
CA MET A 99 11.79 -5.45 8.53
C MET A 99 11.51 -6.44 9.68
N TYR A 100 11.28 -7.71 9.36
CA TYR A 100 11.11 -8.77 10.36
C TYR A 100 12.36 -8.93 11.21
N ARG A 101 13.55 -9.05 10.59
CA ARG A 101 14.82 -9.17 11.27
C ARG A 101 15.10 -7.96 12.17
N ALA A 102 14.87 -6.75 11.69
CA ALA A 102 15.03 -5.54 12.50
C ALA A 102 14.13 -5.56 13.76
N GLY A 103 12.89 -6.08 13.65
CA GLY A 103 11.99 -6.24 14.79
C GLY A 103 12.44 -7.33 15.78
N VAL A 104 13.13 -8.38 15.31
CA VAL A 104 13.72 -9.42 16.17
C VAL A 104 14.96 -8.89 16.89
N GLU A 105 15.84 -8.17 16.18
CA GLU A 105 17.10 -7.61 16.74
C GLU A 105 16.82 -6.46 17.72
N ARG A 106 15.85 -5.62 17.42
CA ARG A 106 15.38 -4.56 18.31
C ARG A 106 13.84 -4.58 18.38
N PRO A 107 13.27 -5.21 19.42
CA PRO A 107 11.82 -5.29 19.59
C PRO A 107 11.18 -3.90 19.63
N GLY A 108 10.14 -3.75 18.85
CA GLY A 108 9.37 -2.53 18.75
C GLY A 108 7.88 -2.80 18.73
N SER A 109 7.09 -1.74 18.78
CA SER A 109 5.63 -1.81 18.80
C SER A 109 5.02 -0.75 17.93
N MET A 110 3.75 -0.94 17.57
CA MET A 110 2.91 0.05 16.90
C MET A 110 1.54 0.11 17.57
N ALA A 111 0.92 1.29 17.56
CA ALA A 111 -0.44 1.47 18.04
C ALA A 111 -1.21 2.47 17.19
N ALA A 112 -2.50 2.22 16.98
CA ALA A 112 -3.41 3.16 16.32
C ALA A 112 -4.03 4.08 17.38
N VAL A 113 -3.87 5.39 17.19
CA VAL A 113 -4.49 6.45 17.99
C VAL A 113 -5.63 7.05 17.18
N ILE A 114 -6.83 7.05 17.76
CA ILE A 114 -8.06 7.49 17.10
C ILE A 114 -8.71 8.61 17.90
N GLY A 115 -9.06 9.70 17.23
CA GLY A 115 -9.82 10.81 17.80
C GLY A 115 -8.98 11.99 18.28
N LEU A 116 -7.67 11.99 18.06
CA LEU A 116 -6.78 13.13 18.29
C LEU A 116 -6.30 13.73 16.97
N ASP A 117 -6.02 15.03 17.02
CA ASP A 117 -5.36 15.75 15.92
C ASP A 117 -3.92 15.28 15.73
N ASP A 118 -3.42 15.33 14.48
CA ASP A 118 -2.09 14.87 14.09
C ASP A 118 -0.96 15.59 14.87
N LEU A 119 -1.12 16.88 15.15
CA LEU A 119 -0.15 17.65 15.93
C LEU A 119 -0.13 17.21 17.39
N ILE A 120 -1.30 16.89 17.95
CA ILE A 120 -1.38 16.36 19.32
C ILE A 120 -0.69 15.01 19.40
N VAL A 121 -0.94 14.09 18.46
CA VAL A 121 -0.29 12.78 18.42
C VAL A 121 1.23 12.92 18.25
N THR A 122 1.69 13.87 17.41
CA THR A 122 3.12 14.17 17.25
C THR A 122 3.74 14.65 18.56
N SER A 123 3.05 15.53 19.31
CA SER A 123 3.49 15.98 20.63
C SER A 123 3.52 14.85 21.66
N VAL A 124 2.50 13.97 21.64
CA VAL A 124 2.45 12.77 22.49
C VAL A 124 3.67 11.88 22.24
N CYS A 125 3.99 11.59 20.96
CA CYS A 125 5.17 10.81 20.61
C CYS A 125 6.46 11.43 21.10
N ALA A 126 6.63 12.75 20.92
CA ALA A 126 7.82 13.48 21.38
C ALA A 126 7.97 13.41 22.91
N ARG A 127 6.87 13.57 23.66
CA ARG A 127 6.86 13.47 25.13
C ARG A 127 7.09 12.03 25.65
N ALA A 128 6.65 11.04 24.89
CA ALA A 128 6.83 9.63 25.22
C ALA A 128 8.25 9.14 24.94
N SER A 129 8.96 9.75 24.02
CA SER A 129 10.35 9.43 23.70
C SER A 129 11.28 9.75 24.87
N SER A 130 12.40 9.02 24.98
CA SER A 130 13.42 9.16 26.00
C SER A 130 14.80 9.34 25.37
N GLU A 131 15.86 9.44 26.16
CA GLU A 131 17.25 9.48 25.66
C GLU A 131 17.67 8.18 24.96
N VAL A 132 17.06 7.06 25.32
CA VAL A 132 17.43 5.72 24.84
C VAL A 132 16.38 5.05 23.95
N GLY A 133 15.16 5.55 23.95
CA GLY A 133 14.05 4.98 23.18
C GLY A 133 13.24 6.05 22.44
N VAL A 134 12.62 5.65 21.33
CA VAL A 134 11.91 6.56 20.44
C VAL A 134 10.48 6.09 20.19
N CYS A 135 9.55 7.04 20.15
CA CYS A 135 8.21 6.88 19.60
C CYS A 135 7.96 8.00 18.57
N VAL A 136 7.43 7.62 17.41
CA VAL A 136 7.15 8.55 16.31
C VAL A 136 5.79 8.26 15.67
N PRO A 137 5.12 9.25 15.05
CA PRO A 137 4.06 8.95 14.10
C PRO A 137 4.61 8.13 12.92
N ALA A 138 3.91 7.06 12.56
CA ALA A 138 4.29 6.14 11.50
C ALA A 138 3.35 6.19 10.30
N ASN A 139 2.05 6.42 10.52
CA ASN A 139 1.08 6.56 9.44
C ASN A 139 0.06 7.66 9.78
N PHE A 140 -0.03 8.66 8.94
CA PHE A 140 -1.11 9.66 8.96
C PHE A 140 -2.23 9.17 8.04
N ASN A 141 -3.14 8.34 8.59
CA ASN A 141 -4.11 7.60 7.79
C ASN A 141 -5.35 8.42 7.38
N SER A 142 -5.87 9.23 8.28
CA SER A 142 -6.95 10.20 8.02
C SER A 142 -6.99 11.19 9.18
N SER A 143 -7.71 12.30 9.04
CA SER A 143 -7.94 13.20 10.16
C SER A 143 -8.42 12.44 11.39
N GLY A 144 -7.68 12.55 12.50
CA GLY A 144 -7.97 11.86 13.74
C GLY A 144 -7.67 10.35 13.74
N GLN A 145 -6.86 9.84 12.81
CA GLN A 145 -6.38 8.45 12.82
C GLN A 145 -4.91 8.39 12.45
N VAL A 146 -4.05 8.28 13.45
CA VAL A 146 -2.60 8.19 13.32
C VAL A 146 -2.11 6.88 13.93
N VAL A 147 -1.18 6.20 13.26
CA VAL A 147 -0.45 5.07 13.85
C VAL A 147 0.88 5.58 14.37
N ILE A 148 1.22 5.21 15.60
CA ILE A 148 2.50 5.49 16.24
C ILE A 148 3.37 4.24 16.25
N SER A 149 4.69 4.42 16.25
CA SER A 149 5.68 3.34 16.14
C SER A 149 6.96 3.69 16.88
N GLY A 150 7.59 2.70 17.49
CA GLY A 150 8.84 2.92 18.22
C GLY A 150 9.21 1.76 19.14
N ASP A 151 10.07 2.05 20.10
CA ASP A 151 10.44 1.11 21.15
C ASP A 151 9.21 0.78 22.00
N VAL A 152 9.13 -0.45 22.51
CA VAL A 152 7.92 -0.97 23.18
C VAL A 152 7.48 -0.08 24.35
N ALA A 153 8.41 0.30 25.22
CA ALA A 153 8.10 1.11 26.39
C ALA A 153 7.63 2.54 26.03
N GLU A 154 8.24 3.13 25.00
CA GLU A 154 7.89 4.47 24.52
C GLU A 154 6.52 4.48 23.83
N VAL A 155 6.20 3.42 23.07
CA VAL A 155 4.86 3.29 22.48
C VAL A 155 3.80 3.08 23.55
N GLU A 156 4.05 2.25 24.56
CA GLU A 156 3.12 2.06 25.67
C GLU A 156 2.90 3.36 26.44
N ARG A 157 3.95 4.09 26.76
CA ARG A 157 3.84 5.46 27.35
C ARG A 157 3.05 6.41 26.47
N ALA A 158 3.27 6.38 25.15
CA ALA A 158 2.53 7.20 24.19
C ALA A 158 1.04 6.83 24.15
N MET A 159 0.70 5.55 24.29
CA MET A 159 -0.69 5.08 24.37
C MET A 159 -1.39 5.68 25.60
N ASP A 160 -0.75 5.64 26.77
CA ASP A 160 -1.30 6.21 28.01
C ASP A 160 -1.48 7.74 27.88
N LEU A 161 -0.45 8.44 27.42
CA LEU A 161 -0.52 9.90 27.17
C LEU A 161 -1.61 10.25 26.14
N ALA A 162 -1.81 9.45 25.10
CA ALA A 162 -2.87 9.69 24.12
C ALA A 162 -4.28 9.56 24.77
N ILE A 163 -4.46 8.60 25.68
CA ILE A 163 -5.71 8.46 26.45
C ILE A 163 -5.94 9.68 27.34
N GLU A 164 -4.92 10.13 28.09
CA GLU A 164 -4.98 11.32 28.92
C GLU A 164 -5.31 12.59 28.12
N MET A 165 -4.80 12.69 26.88
CA MET A 165 -5.09 13.78 25.96
C MET A 165 -6.46 13.69 25.27
N GLY A 166 -7.28 12.68 25.60
CA GLY A 166 -8.65 12.53 25.13
C GLY A 166 -8.81 11.73 23.84
N ALA A 167 -7.86 10.82 23.52
CA ALA A 167 -8.05 9.88 22.43
C ALA A 167 -9.34 9.05 22.63
N LYS A 168 -10.16 8.94 21.59
CA LYS A 168 -11.39 8.13 21.63
C LYS A 168 -11.09 6.64 21.75
N ARG A 169 -10.00 6.21 21.14
CA ARG A 169 -9.54 4.83 21.17
C ARG A 169 -8.06 4.75 20.87
N VAL A 170 -7.36 3.88 21.59
CA VAL A 170 -5.97 3.52 21.33
C VAL A 170 -5.88 2.00 21.25
N VAL A 171 -5.29 1.46 20.17
CA VAL A 171 -5.24 0.02 19.91
C VAL A 171 -3.82 -0.39 19.55
N LYS A 172 -3.21 -1.25 20.36
CA LYS A 172 -1.93 -1.89 20.02
C LYS A 172 -2.12 -2.80 18.80
N LEU A 173 -1.22 -2.69 17.84
CA LEU A 173 -1.29 -3.49 16.61
C LEU A 173 -0.49 -4.79 16.77
N ALA A 174 -1.00 -5.88 16.19
CA ALA A 174 -0.33 -7.17 16.14
C ALA A 174 0.73 -7.20 15.02
N VAL A 175 1.84 -6.49 15.24
CA VAL A 175 2.95 -6.41 14.28
C VAL A 175 4.26 -6.80 14.92
N SER A 176 5.22 -7.27 14.12
CA SER A 176 6.49 -7.81 14.57
C SER A 176 7.62 -6.78 14.73
N GLY A 177 7.32 -5.47 14.62
CA GLY A 177 8.37 -4.45 14.72
C GLY A 177 7.84 -3.02 14.62
N ALA A 178 8.73 -2.05 14.84
CA ALA A 178 8.46 -0.62 14.77
C ALA A 178 8.62 -0.09 13.33
N PHE A 179 7.68 -0.42 12.45
CA PHE A 179 7.75 -0.02 11.04
C PHE A 179 7.57 1.49 10.88
N HIS A 180 8.14 2.04 9.81
CA HIS A 180 8.10 3.47 9.49
C HIS A 180 8.68 4.37 10.60
N SER A 181 9.68 3.87 11.32
CA SER A 181 10.37 4.55 12.41
C SER A 181 11.90 4.50 12.23
N PRO A 182 12.67 5.29 12.98
CA PRO A 182 14.13 5.21 12.98
C PRO A 182 14.69 3.82 13.30
N LEU A 183 13.93 2.94 13.98
CA LEU A 183 14.34 1.58 14.29
C LEU A 183 14.56 0.73 13.02
N MET A 184 13.98 1.13 11.89
CA MET A 184 14.17 0.47 10.59
C MET A 184 15.43 0.94 9.84
N ALA A 185 16.29 1.77 10.42
CA ALA A 185 17.49 2.28 9.74
C ALA A 185 18.47 1.17 9.28
N PRO A 186 18.73 0.09 10.04
CA PRO A 186 19.55 -1.02 9.56
C PRO A 186 18.93 -1.68 8.32
N ALA A 187 17.62 -1.97 8.34
CA ALA A 187 16.89 -2.52 7.22
C ALA A 187 16.96 -1.61 5.99
N ALA A 188 16.77 -0.30 6.17
CA ALA A 188 16.84 0.68 5.08
C ALA A 188 18.22 0.75 4.42
N LYS A 189 19.30 0.57 5.18
CA LYS A 189 20.68 0.53 4.65
C LYS A 189 20.88 -0.66 3.69
N GLU A 190 20.46 -1.85 4.08
CA GLU A 190 20.58 -3.06 3.26
C GLU A 190 19.63 -2.98 2.06
N PHE A 191 18.40 -2.53 2.28
CA PHE A 191 17.40 -2.34 1.23
C PHE A 191 17.87 -1.35 0.15
N LYS A 192 18.54 -0.26 0.54
CA LYS A 192 19.18 0.68 -0.39
C LYS A 192 20.22 0.01 -1.29
N ALA A 193 21.02 -0.88 -0.72
CA ALA A 193 22.04 -1.62 -1.49
C ALA A 193 21.41 -2.59 -2.50
N TRP A 194 20.25 -3.18 -2.16
CA TRP A 194 19.47 -4.01 -3.08
C TRP A 194 18.86 -3.18 -4.21
N LEU A 195 18.13 -2.12 -3.89
CA LEU A 195 17.45 -1.29 -4.90
C LEU A 195 18.41 -0.66 -5.93
N LYS A 196 19.67 -0.43 -5.57
CA LYS A 196 20.69 0.05 -6.50
C LYS A 196 21.00 -0.94 -7.63
N LYS A 197 20.73 -2.23 -7.46
CA LYS A 197 20.97 -3.28 -8.46
C LYS A 197 19.84 -3.40 -9.48
N LEU A 198 18.70 -2.78 -9.19
CA LEU A 198 17.49 -2.90 -10.01
C LEU A 198 17.34 -1.73 -10.99
N SER A 199 16.71 -2.03 -12.13
CA SER A 199 16.29 -1.03 -13.08
C SER A 199 14.95 -0.44 -12.66
N PHE A 200 14.88 0.89 -12.57
CA PHE A 200 13.65 1.64 -12.35
C PHE A 200 13.40 2.50 -13.59
N LYS A 201 12.33 2.22 -14.31
CA LYS A 201 11.86 3.03 -15.43
C LYS A 201 11.04 4.20 -14.90
N ASP A 202 10.90 5.23 -15.71
CA ASP A 202 9.95 6.29 -15.41
C ASP A 202 8.51 5.73 -15.45
N PRO A 203 7.64 6.07 -14.49
CA PRO A 203 6.28 5.56 -14.44
C PRO A 203 5.44 6.05 -15.62
N SER A 204 4.60 5.19 -16.19
CA SER A 204 3.66 5.52 -17.27
C SER A 204 2.55 6.48 -16.84
N PHE A 205 2.26 6.55 -15.56
CA PHE A 205 1.42 7.54 -14.89
C PHE A 205 2.01 7.88 -13.52
N PRO A 206 1.80 9.09 -12.98
CA PRO A 206 2.37 9.51 -11.71
C PRO A 206 1.97 8.61 -10.55
N VAL A 207 2.90 8.29 -9.66
CA VAL A 207 2.65 7.58 -8.40
C VAL A 207 2.96 8.51 -7.24
N VAL A 208 2.00 8.71 -6.34
CA VAL A 208 2.19 9.54 -5.15
C VAL A 208 2.99 8.80 -4.11
N ALA A 209 4.17 9.32 -3.77
CA ALA A 209 5.06 8.69 -2.79
C ALA A 209 4.57 8.88 -1.35
N ASN A 210 4.63 7.84 -0.55
CA ASN A 210 4.21 7.86 0.86
C ASN A 210 4.97 8.89 1.71
N VAL A 211 6.24 9.12 1.40
CA VAL A 211 7.14 9.97 2.17
C VAL A 211 6.83 11.46 2.01
N THR A 212 6.47 11.87 0.81
CA THR A 212 6.33 13.29 0.44
C THR A 212 4.90 13.70 0.16
N ALA A 213 4.00 12.72 -0.06
CA ALA A 213 2.66 12.94 -0.59
C ALA A 213 2.66 13.69 -1.94
N GLU A 214 3.74 13.60 -2.72
CA GLU A 214 3.88 14.26 -4.02
C GLU A 214 3.97 13.23 -5.14
N PRO A 215 3.42 13.55 -6.34
CA PRO A 215 3.54 12.69 -7.51
C PRO A 215 5.01 12.53 -7.94
N VAL A 216 5.39 11.31 -8.26
CA VAL A 216 6.71 10.92 -8.75
C VAL A 216 6.57 10.51 -10.21
N SER A 217 7.42 11.10 -11.07
CA SER A 217 7.43 10.86 -12.52
C SER A 217 8.76 10.28 -13.02
N THR A 218 9.72 9.99 -12.15
CA THR A 218 11.00 9.38 -12.54
C THR A 218 11.36 8.16 -11.71
N GLY A 219 11.89 7.13 -12.35
CA GLY A 219 12.34 5.91 -11.67
C GLY A 219 13.44 6.16 -10.65
N ALA A 220 14.30 7.15 -10.90
CA ALA A 220 15.35 7.54 -9.95
C ALA A 220 14.77 8.09 -8.63
N ALA A 221 13.75 8.95 -8.72
CA ALA A 221 13.05 9.49 -7.54
C ALA A 221 12.27 8.38 -6.81
N ALA A 222 11.55 7.52 -7.55
CA ALA A 222 10.83 6.37 -7.00
C ALA A 222 11.77 5.50 -6.13
N ARG A 223 12.91 5.09 -6.70
CA ARG A 223 13.91 4.30 -5.98
C ARG A 223 14.42 4.97 -4.71
N ALA A 224 14.70 6.27 -4.76
CA ALA A 224 15.21 7.01 -3.60
C ALA A 224 14.18 7.14 -2.49
N LEU A 225 12.91 7.38 -2.84
CA LEU A 225 11.80 7.54 -1.90
C LEU A 225 11.40 6.21 -1.26
N LEU A 226 11.44 5.10 -1.99
CA LEU A 226 11.19 3.76 -1.44
C LEU A 226 12.20 3.35 -0.37
N VAL A 227 13.45 3.80 -0.44
CA VAL A 227 14.43 3.62 0.65
C VAL A 227 14.02 4.41 1.88
N ARG A 228 13.66 5.68 1.71
CA ARG A 228 13.27 6.56 2.80
C ARG A 228 11.98 6.11 3.48
N GLN A 229 11.08 5.47 2.74
CA GLN A 229 9.78 4.99 3.22
C GLN A 229 9.91 4.06 4.44
N LEU A 230 10.99 3.28 4.58
CA LEU A 230 11.15 2.36 5.71
C LEU A 230 11.28 3.07 7.05
N THR A 231 11.84 4.28 7.06
CA THR A 231 12.17 5.03 8.28
C THR A 231 11.37 6.30 8.48
N THR A 232 10.43 6.59 7.58
CA THR A 232 9.61 7.82 7.62
C THR A 232 8.12 7.50 7.58
N PRO A 233 7.27 8.40 8.09
CA PRO A 233 5.84 8.20 8.10
C PRO A 233 5.23 8.05 6.71
N VAL A 234 4.18 7.24 6.62
CA VAL A 234 3.28 7.19 5.47
C VAL A 234 2.30 8.36 5.57
N GLN A 235 2.34 9.27 4.60
CA GLN A 235 1.50 10.46 4.51
C GLN A 235 0.21 10.14 3.72
N TRP A 236 -0.58 9.14 4.15
CA TRP A 236 -1.72 8.65 3.37
C TRP A 236 -2.79 9.71 3.16
N ALA A 237 -3.19 10.42 4.22
CA ALA A 237 -4.20 11.47 4.12
C ALA A 237 -3.78 12.57 3.13
N ALA A 238 -2.55 13.04 3.22
CA ALA A 238 -1.99 14.03 2.31
C ALA A 238 -1.87 13.50 0.87
N SER A 239 -1.50 12.21 0.70
CA SER A 239 -1.43 11.55 -0.62
C SER A 239 -2.79 11.52 -1.32
N VAL A 240 -3.86 11.17 -0.60
CA VAL A 240 -5.22 11.15 -1.16
C VAL A 240 -5.70 12.56 -1.50
N GLN A 241 -5.43 13.54 -0.63
CA GLN A 241 -5.73 14.96 -0.90
C GLN A 241 -4.97 15.46 -2.13
N ARG A 242 -3.70 15.06 -2.28
CA ARG A 242 -2.88 15.42 -3.45
C ARG A 242 -3.43 14.82 -4.74
N MET A 243 -3.83 13.56 -4.75
CA MET A 243 -4.47 12.93 -5.90
C MET A 243 -5.76 13.66 -6.29
N ALA A 244 -6.60 14.03 -5.32
CA ALA A 244 -7.81 14.81 -5.56
C ALA A 244 -7.48 16.20 -6.16
N ALA A 245 -6.45 16.88 -5.65
CA ALA A 245 -5.98 18.16 -6.19
C ALA A 245 -5.37 18.04 -7.59
N CYS A 246 -4.85 16.88 -7.97
CA CYS A 246 -4.40 16.56 -9.32
C CYS A 246 -5.54 16.21 -10.29
N GLY A 247 -6.80 16.27 -9.85
CA GLY A 247 -7.96 16.08 -10.70
C GLY A 247 -8.56 14.67 -10.67
N ALA A 248 -8.16 13.82 -9.72
CA ALA A 248 -8.80 12.51 -9.55
C ALA A 248 -10.29 12.71 -9.20
N ASP A 249 -11.17 12.19 -10.03
CA ASP A 249 -12.64 12.26 -9.88
C ASP A 249 -13.23 11.00 -9.24
N ARG A 250 -12.45 9.93 -9.16
CA ARG A 250 -12.78 8.67 -8.49
C ARG A 250 -11.53 7.93 -8.04
N PHE A 251 -11.70 7.03 -7.09
CA PHE A 251 -10.66 6.10 -6.65
C PHE A 251 -11.14 4.66 -6.79
N LEU A 252 -10.20 3.77 -7.07
CA LEU A 252 -10.43 2.35 -7.08
C LEU A 252 -9.32 1.68 -6.24
N GLU A 253 -9.69 1.09 -5.10
CA GLU A 253 -8.80 0.26 -4.30
C GLU A 253 -8.68 -1.10 -4.96
N ILE A 254 -7.45 -1.52 -5.26
CA ILE A 254 -7.15 -2.82 -5.85
C ILE A 254 -6.42 -3.66 -4.81
N GLY A 255 -7.02 -4.78 -4.42
CA GLY A 255 -6.46 -5.68 -3.40
C GLY A 255 -7.51 -6.18 -2.42
N PRO A 256 -7.13 -7.06 -1.48
CA PRO A 256 -8.08 -7.69 -0.57
C PRO A 256 -8.66 -6.68 0.43
N GLY A 257 -9.95 -6.77 0.65
CA GLY A 257 -10.69 -5.93 1.60
C GLY A 257 -11.00 -4.53 1.07
N SER A 258 -11.21 -3.57 2.00
CA SER A 258 -11.67 -2.22 1.66
C SER A 258 -11.20 -1.16 2.67
N VAL A 259 -10.00 -1.34 3.20
CA VAL A 259 -9.44 -0.46 4.24
C VAL A 259 -9.16 0.94 3.69
N LEU A 260 -8.49 1.02 2.54
CA LEU A 260 -8.14 2.29 1.92
C LEU A 260 -9.39 3.02 1.40
N ARG A 261 -10.37 2.28 0.85
CA ARG A 261 -11.71 2.84 0.52
C ARG A 261 -12.34 3.52 1.73
N GLY A 262 -12.28 2.86 2.90
CA GLY A 262 -12.80 3.43 4.14
C GLY A 262 -12.07 4.70 4.59
N LEU A 263 -10.75 4.76 4.43
CA LEU A 263 -9.93 5.93 4.70
C LEU A 263 -10.21 7.05 3.70
N ASN A 264 -10.19 6.75 2.40
CA ASN A 264 -10.39 7.72 1.33
C ASN A 264 -11.74 8.43 1.44
N ARG A 265 -12.81 7.71 1.77
CA ARG A 265 -14.16 8.29 2.02
C ARG A 265 -14.18 9.29 3.19
N ARG A 266 -13.28 9.16 4.16
CA ARG A 266 -13.14 10.12 5.28
C ARG A 266 -12.32 11.34 4.88
N ILE A 267 -11.32 11.15 4.01
CA ILE A 267 -10.39 12.21 3.58
C ILE A 267 -11.06 13.10 2.52
N VAL A 268 -11.65 12.50 1.48
CA VAL A 268 -12.25 13.20 0.33
C VAL A 268 -13.67 12.71 0.09
N LYS A 269 -14.60 13.19 0.89
CA LYS A 269 -16.00 12.71 0.97
C LYS A 269 -16.78 12.78 -0.35
N ARG A 270 -16.39 13.65 -1.28
CA ARG A 270 -17.09 13.90 -2.54
C ARG A 270 -16.60 13.04 -3.70
N ILE A 271 -15.45 12.38 -3.55
CA ILE A 271 -14.88 11.54 -4.58
C ILE A 271 -15.28 10.09 -4.30
N PRO A 272 -16.00 9.42 -5.22
CA PRO A 272 -16.36 8.03 -5.06
C PRO A 272 -15.12 7.14 -4.99
N CYS A 273 -15.18 6.08 -4.19
CA CYS A 273 -14.12 5.11 -4.06
C CYS A 273 -14.72 3.70 -4.08
N GLY A 274 -14.39 2.93 -5.11
CA GLY A 274 -14.68 1.50 -5.24
C GLY A 274 -13.58 0.64 -4.62
N SER A 275 -13.81 -0.67 -4.53
CA SER A 275 -12.78 -1.66 -4.17
C SER A 275 -12.98 -2.91 -5.02
N LEU A 276 -11.89 -3.50 -5.48
CA LEU A 276 -11.85 -4.76 -6.23
C LEU A 276 -10.78 -5.66 -5.61
N GLY A 277 -11.19 -6.77 -5.06
CA GLY A 277 -10.28 -7.74 -4.43
C GLY A 277 -10.67 -9.19 -4.70
N GLU A 278 -11.94 -9.47 -4.82
CA GLU A 278 -12.47 -10.80 -4.99
C GLU A 278 -13.07 -11.00 -6.40
N PRO A 279 -13.21 -12.25 -6.90
CA PRO A 279 -13.83 -12.52 -8.19
C PRO A 279 -15.21 -11.89 -8.35
N GLU A 280 -16.01 -11.93 -7.28
CA GLU A 280 -17.37 -11.39 -7.25
C GLU A 280 -17.39 -9.87 -7.45
N ASP A 281 -16.38 -9.15 -6.96
CA ASP A 281 -16.25 -7.72 -7.22
C ASP A 281 -16.06 -7.43 -8.71
N LEU A 282 -15.28 -8.28 -9.40
CA LEU A 282 -14.95 -8.10 -10.82
C LEU A 282 -16.11 -8.45 -11.74
N GLU A 283 -17.00 -9.37 -11.33
CA GLU A 283 -18.19 -9.75 -12.07
C GLU A 283 -19.21 -8.62 -12.16
N VAL A 284 -19.37 -7.87 -11.07
CA VAL A 284 -20.33 -6.77 -10.98
C VAL A 284 -19.74 -5.41 -11.34
N TRP A 285 -18.39 -5.32 -11.44
CA TRP A 285 -17.74 -4.07 -11.76
C TRP A 285 -17.84 -3.74 -13.24
N GLU A 286 -18.54 -2.66 -13.54
CA GLU A 286 -18.55 -2.06 -14.88
C GLU A 286 -17.70 -0.79 -14.86
N PRO A 287 -16.67 -0.68 -15.77
CA PRO A 287 -15.98 0.59 -15.97
C PRO A 287 -16.97 1.64 -16.46
N GLU A 288 -16.96 2.82 -15.86
CA GLU A 288 -17.76 3.93 -16.35
C GLU A 288 -17.35 4.29 -17.79
N GLY A 289 -18.30 4.36 -18.68
CA GLY A 289 -18.09 4.51 -20.12
C GLY A 289 -18.41 3.26 -20.95
N ALA A 290 -18.62 2.11 -20.33
CA ALA A 290 -19.06 0.90 -21.02
C ALA A 290 -20.43 1.08 -21.70
N GLU A 291 -21.32 1.91 -21.15
CA GLU A 291 -22.58 2.28 -21.79
C GLU A 291 -22.38 3.06 -23.10
N ASN A 292 -21.41 3.96 -23.15
CA ASN A 292 -21.10 4.73 -24.37
C ASN A 292 -20.47 3.85 -25.45
N LEU A 293 -19.63 2.87 -25.06
CA LEU A 293 -19.07 1.88 -25.98
C LEU A 293 -20.13 0.90 -26.49
N LYS A 294 -21.09 0.49 -25.64
CA LYS A 294 -22.23 -0.35 -26.06
C LYS A 294 -23.14 0.42 -27.01
N ARG A 295 -23.43 1.70 -26.75
CA ARG A 295 -24.23 2.56 -27.65
C ARG A 295 -23.53 2.83 -28.98
N SER A 296 -22.22 3.08 -28.98
CA SER A 296 -21.43 3.27 -30.22
C SER A 296 -21.43 2.01 -31.08
N ARG A 297 -21.20 0.84 -30.49
CA ARG A 297 -21.24 -0.45 -31.22
C ARG A 297 -22.64 -0.82 -31.73
N MET A 298 -23.70 -0.45 -31.00
CA MET A 298 -25.07 -0.65 -31.47
C MET A 298 -25.45 0.32 -32.60
N SER A 299 -24.91 1.55 -32.63
CA SER A 299 -25.11 2.50 -33.72
C SER A 299 -24.34 2.14 -34.98
N GLU A 300 -23.14 1.56 -34.86
CA GLU A 300 -22.36 1.07 -36.03
C GLU A 300 -22.90 -0.23 -36.62
N GLY A 301 -23.50 -1.11 -35.79
CA GLY A 301 -24.20 -2.31 -36.27
C GLY A 301 -25.49 -2.02 -37.03
N ALA A 302 -26.20 -0.95 -36.67
CA ALA A 302 -27.46 -0.57 -37.32
C ALA A 302 -27.29 0.14 -38.68
N THR A 303 -26.07 0.60 -39.02
CA THR A 303 -25.77 1.23 -40.31
C THR A 303 -25.32 0.25 -41.37
N ASN A 304 -24.90 -0.97 -41.00
CA ASN A 304 -24.45 -2.00 -41.95
C ASN A 304 -25.55 -2.97 -42.44
N GLU A 305 -26.77 -2.88 -41.90
CA GLU A 305 -27.91 -3.68 -42.40
C GLU A 305 -28.79 -2.93 -43.41
N ARG A 306 -28.40 -1.75 -43.86
CA ARG A 306 -29.16 -0.93 -44.85
C ARG A 306 -28.31 -0.52 -46.06
N ALA A 307 -27.39 -1.37 -46.51
CA ALA A 307 -26.68 -1.19 -47.76
C ALA A 307 -26.85 -2.40 -48.68
#